data_296edb57604b14f1ff6f86659f2175ff
#
_entry.id   296edb57604b14f1ff6f86659f2175ff
#
_cell.length_a   1.000
_cell.length_b   1.000
_cell.length_c   1.000
_cell.angle_alpha   90.00
_cell.angle_beta   90.00
_cell.angle_gamma   90.00
#
_symmetry.space_group_name_H-M   'P 1'
#
loop_
_entity.id
_entity.type
_entity.pdbx_description
1 polymer ?
#
loop_
_entity_poly.entity_id
_entity_poly.type
_entity_poly.pdbx_seq_one_letter_code
_entity_poly.pdbx_strand_id
1 'polypeptide(L)'
;ERSYLNDVKFVGGHGTLRKPAPNASGQSSYRRGERRISSPSSPVMETGKDMAWDNQYWSLWITNNGGGTIKDVWTASTYAASGLYISETKTPGRIYAMSLEHHVRTEARFHNVANWKIYAFQFEEEGREGPDCYMAEMSNCQNIEMVNVWMYRVIRAFMPKRIGFRIWDCKNITFRNMHNYTQILPVIEFPIYDMNKKLPVYSWDFARLTVLGSEKS
;
A
#
# COMPACT_ATOMS: atom_id res chain seq x y z
N GLU A 1 10.54 0.79 -24.43
CA GLU A 1 10.50 -0.69 -24.36
C GLU A 1 9.18 -1.12 -23.74
N ARG A 2 8.60 -2.21 -24.24
CA ARG A 2 7.31 -2.72 -23.75
C ARG A 2 7.58 -3.94 -22.89
N SER A 3 7.69 -3.73 -21.57
CA SER A 3 7.76 -4.83 -20.62
C SER A 3 6.37 -5.44 -20.40
N TYR A 4 6.33 -6.75 -20.17
CA TYR A 4 5.11 -7.48 -19.88
C TYR A 4 5.34 -8.46 -18.74
N LEU A 5 4.54 -8.35 -17.69
CA LEU A 5 4.53 -9.26 -16.55
C LEU A 5 3.11 -9.79 -16.39
N ASN A 6 2.94 -11.10 -16.37
CA ASN A 6 1.64 -11.72 -16.27
C ASN A 6 1.66 -13.00 -15.44
N ASP A 7 0.63 -13.20 -14.65
CA ASP A 7 0.40 -14.40 -13.85
C ASP A 7 1.58 -14.73 -12.92
N VAL A 8 1.96 -13.74 -12.10
CA VAL A 8 3.10 -13.87 -11.18
C VAL A 8 2.62 -13.71 -9.74
N LYS A 9 3.05 -14.64 -8.91
CA LYS A 9 2.82 -14.60 -7.47
C LYS A 9 4.14 -14.45 -6.71
N PHE A 10 4.23 -13.40 -5.91
CA PHE A 10 5.31 -13.21 -4.95
C PHE A 10 4.81 -13.64 -3.56
N VAL A 11 5.44 -14.65 -2.98
CA VAL A 11 5.06 -15.20 -1.67
C VAL A 11 6.29 -15.43 -0.83
N GLY A 12 6.34 -14.82 0.33
CA GLY A 12 7.51 -14.88 1.21
C GLY A 12 7.45 -15.92 2.32
N GLY A 13 6.41 -16.72 2.41
CA GLY A 13 6.28 -17.74 3.46
C GLY A 13 5.25 -17.38 4.53
N HIS A 14 4.05 -17.13 4.12
CA HIS A 14 2.91 -16.94 5.02
C HIS A 14 2.82 -18.06 6.05
N GLY A 15 2.78 -17.71 7.32
CA GLY A 15 2.76 -18.67 8.42
C GLY A 15 4.11 -19.25 8.80
N THR A 16 5.20 -18.92 8.12
CA THR A 16 6.55 -19.28 8.55
C THR A 16 7.04 -18.25 9.55
N LEU A 17 7.27 -18.68 10.79
CA LEU A 17 7.91 -17.82 11.77
C LEU A 17 9.37 -17.61 11.35
N ARG A 18 9.71 -16.41 10.96
CA ARG A 18 11.12 -16.04 10.83
C ARG A 18 11.74 -15.96 12.23
N LYS A 19 12.95 -16.44 12.35
CA LYS A 19 13.69 -16.21 13.59
C LYS A 19 13.87 -14.71 13.75
N PRO A 20 13.61 -14.18 14.94
CA PRO A 20 13.94 -12.80 15.26
C PRO A 20 15.38 -12.47 14.96
N ALA A 21 15.65 -11.23 14.56
CA ALA A 21 17.01 -10.75 14.58
C ALA A 21 17.60 -10.92 15.99
N PRO A 22 18.88 -11.27 16.12
CA PRO A 22 19.47 -11.61 17.42
C PRO A 22 19.29 -10.56 18.52
N ASN A 23 19.07 -9.31 18.14
CA ASN A 23 18.93 -8.18 19.06
C ASN A 23 17.51 -7.59 19.09
N ALA A 24 16.53 -8.27 18.51
CA ALA A 24 15.17 -7.76 18.48
C ALA A 24 14.45 -8.08 19.78
N SER A 25 14.23 -7.07 20.58
CA SER A 25 13.41 -7.17 21.77
C SER A 25 11.93 -7.37 21.42
N GLY A 26 11.25 -8.20 22.14
CA GLY A 26 9.80 -8.38 22.04
C GLY A 26 9.30 -9.31 20.94
N GLN A 27 10.16 -9.95 20.21
CA GLN A 27 9.78 -10.82 19.08
C GLN A 27 9.27 -12.21 19.50
N SER A 28 9.44 -12.58 20.73
CA SER A 28 8.83 -13.80 21.28
C SER A 28 7.29 -13.78 21.20
N SER A 29 6.70 -12.62 21.00
CA SER A 29 5.25 -12.46 20.90
C SER A 29 4.68 -12.79 19.51
N TYR A 30 5.50 -13.03 18.50
CA TYR A 30 5.05 -13.45 17.17
C TYR A 30 4.83 -14.97 17.07
N ARG A 31 4.36 -15.59 18.13
CA ARG A 31 3.92 -16.96 18.04
C ARG A 31 2.64 -17.05 17.21
N ARG A 32 2.54 -18.11 16.43
CA ARG A 32 1.34 -18.41 15.65
C ARG A 32 0.10 -18.33 16.55
N GLY A 33 -0.79 -17.38 16.25
CA GLY A 33 -2.01 -17.16 17.02
C GLY A 33 -1.92 -16.10 18.12
N GLU A 34 -0.75 -15.63 18.49
CA GLU A 34 -0.65 -14.48 19.39
C GLU A 34 -0.90 -13.19 18.59
N ARG A 35 -1.99 -12.54 18.94
CA ARG A 35 -2.25 -11.19 18.49
C ARG A 35 -1.32 -10.26 19.24
N ARG A 36 -0.37 -9.71 18.55
CA ARG A 36 0.19 -8.48 19.03
C ARG A 36 -0.80 -7.37 18.71
N ILE A 37 -1.61 -7.04 19.68
CA ILE A 37 -2.23 -5.72 19.72
C ILE A 37 -1.09 -4.79 20.08
N SER A 38 -0.42 -4.28 19.07
CA SER A 38 0.41 -3.12 19.32
C SER A 38 -0.52 -2.05 19.85
N SER A 39 -0.21 -1.53 21.03
CA SER A 39 -0.89 -0.33 21.48
C SER A 39 -0.71 0.74 20.40
N PRO A 40 -1.63 1.71 20.28
CA PRO A 40 -1.47 2.83 19.37
C PRO A 40 -0.16 3.60 19.56
N SER A 41 0.48 3.42 20.70
CA SER A 41 1.79 3.97 21.05
C SER A 41 2.95 3.01 20.78
N SER A 42 2.70 1.80 20.28
CA SER A 42 3.78 0.87 19.97
C SER A 42 4.28 1.13 18.56
N PRO A 43 5.51 1.58 18.40
CA PRO A 43 6.10 1.86 17.09
C PRO A 43 6.56 0.57 16.40
N VAL A 44 5.75 -0.48 16.44
CA VAL A 44 6.11 -1.82 15.95
C VAL A 44 6.62 -1.79 14.53
N MET A 45 6.15 -0.83 13.78
CA MET A 45 6.48 -0.70 12.36
C MET A 45 7.49 0.40 12.07
N GLU A 46 7.73 1.30 13.00
CA GLU A 46 8.55 2.48 12.73
C GLU A 46 10.05 2.21 12.80
N THR A 47 10.44 1.24 13.55
CA THR A 47 11.87 1.08 13.87
C THR A 47 12.56 -0.03 13.12
N GLY A 48 11.83 -0.95 12.53
CA GLY A 48 12.42 -2.17 11.96
C GLY A 48 13.23 -3.01 12.96
N LYS A 49 13.42 -2.50 14.16
CA LYS A 49 14.22 -3.15 15.20
C LYS A 49 13.60 -4.44 15.70
N ASP A 50 12.29 -4.48 15.70
CA ASP A 50 11.51 -5.57 16.26
C ASP A 50 10.91 -6.50 15.21
N MET A 51 11.20 -6.27 13.93
CA MET A 51 10.60 -6.97 12.80
C MET A 51 11.67 -7.65 11.95
N ALA A 52 11.87 -8.94 12.17
CA ALA A 52 12.85 -9.71 11.39
C ALA A 52 12.53 -9.83 9.91
N TRP A 53 11.34 -9.50 9.51
CA TRP A 53 10.88 -9.57 8.12
C TRP A 53 10.89 -8.23 7.37
N ASP A 54 11.10 -7.11 8.02
CA ASP A 54 11.29 -5.79 7.37
C ASP A 54 12.69 -5.67 6.72
N ASN A 55 13.20 -6.79 6.21
CA ASN A 55 14.51 -6.85 5.56
C ASN A 55 14.44 -6.78 4.05
N GLN A 56 13.23 -6.87 3.50
CA GLN A 56 13.02 -6.74 2.07
C GLN A 56 12.43 -5.35 1.80
N TYR A 57 12.96 -4.66 0.79
CA TYR A 57 12.46 -3.34 0.45
C TYR A 57 11.16 -3.41 -0.33
N TRP A 58 11.14 -4.14 -1.46
CA TRP A 58 9.98 -4.23 -2.34
C TRP A 58 9.80 -5.66 -2.84
N SER A 59 8.55 -6.08 -3.00
CA SER A 59 8.27 -7.33 -3.72
C SER A 59 8.43 -7.12 -5.23
N LEU A 60 7.95 -6.00 -5.74
CA LEU A 60 8.14 -5.59 -7.13
C LEU A 60 8.53 -4.11 -7.19
N TRP A 61 9.66 -3.82 -7.84
CA TRP A 61 10.12 -2.46 -8.07
C TRP A 61 10.26 -2.16 -9.56
N ILE A 62 9.61 -1.09 -9.99
CA ILE A 62 9.68 -0.57 -11.35
C ILE A 62 10.27 0.83 -11.29
N THR A 63 11.38 1.04 -11.95
CA THR A 63 12.14 2.29 -11.87
C THR A 63 12.86 2.60 -13.19
N ASN A 64 13.65 3.69 -13.23
CA ASN A 64 14.47 4.07 -14.36
C ASN A 64 13.71 4.15 -15.70
N ASN A 65 12.61 4.88 -15.71
CA ASN A 65 11.72 4.97 -16.84
C ASN A 65 11.15 3.61 -17.31
N GLY A 66 11.08 2.62 -16.43
CA GLY A 66 10.35 1.39 -16.67
C GLY A 66 8.86 1.63 -16.85
N GLY A 67 8.23 0.86 -17.72
CA GLY A 67 6.80 0.91 -17.99
C GLY A 67 6.35 -0.37 -18.65
N GLY A 68 5.16 -0.38 -19.23
CA GLY A 68 4.62 -1.56 -19.90
C GLY A 68 3.32 -2.06 -19.27
N THR A 69 3.08 -3.35 -19.33
CA THR A 69 1.84 -3.97 -18.84
C THR A 69 2.13 -5.02 -17.78
N ILE A 70 1.43 -4.87 -16.66
CA ILE A 70 1.44 -5.81 -15.55
C ILE A 70 0.02 -6.33 -15.42
N LYS A 71 -0.13 -7.64 -15.37
CA LYS A 71 -1.44 -8.27 -15.33
C LYS A 71 -1.43 -9.49 -14.41
N ASP A 72 -2.52 -9.68 -13.68
CA ASP A 72 -2.73 -10.85 -12.82
C ASP A 72 -1.54 -11.12 -11.88
N VAL A 73 -1.16 -10.11 -11.10
CA VAL A 73 -0.03 -10.20 -10.15
C VAL A 73 -0.56 -10.15 -8.72
N TRP A 74 -0.05 -11.05 -7.92
CA TRP A 74 -0.34 -11.10 -6.50
C TRP A 74 0.93 -11.09 -5.67
N THR A 75 1.03 -10.16 -4.75
CA THR A 75 2.09 -10.16 -3.74
C THR A 75 1.46 -10.35 -2.38
N ALA A 76 1.81 -11.43 -1.71
CA ALA A 76 1.23 -11.77 -0.42
C ALA A 76 2.27 -12.32 0.55
N SER A 77 2.21 -11.88 1.79
CA SER A 77 3.03 -12.43 2.88
C SER A 77 4.53 -12.42 2.60
N THR A 78 5.01 -11.49 1.80
CA THR A 78 6.44 -11.30 1.57
C THR A 78 7.10 -10.59 2.73
N TYR A 79 6.31 -9.87 3.52
CA TYR A 79 6.79 -8.99 4.59
C TYR A 79 7.85 -7.98 4.14
N ALA A 80 7.79 -7.61 2.87
CA ALA A 80 8.56 -6.51 2.34
C ALA A 80 8.05 -5.17 2.90
N ALA A 81 8.85 -4.15 2.85
CA ALA A 81 8.44 -2.80 3.24
C ALA A 81 7.27 -2.31 2.36
N SER A 82 7.27 -2.67 1.09
CA SER A 82 6.14 -2.43 0.18
C SER A 82 5.97 -3.58 -0.81
N GLY A 83 4.72 -3.86 -1.20
CA GLY A 83 4.42 -4.85 -2.22
C GLY A 83 4.83 -4.37 -3.61
N LEU A 84 4.36 -3.19 -3.98
CA LEU A 84 4.71 -2.54 -5.23
C LEU A 84 5.39 -1.20 -4.95
N TYR A 85 6.50 -0.96 -5.61
CA TYR A 85 7.10 0.36 -5.70
C TYR A 85 7.31 0.74 -7.15
N ILE A 86 6.72 1.85 -7.59
CA ILE A 86 6.98 2.45 -8.90
C ILE A 86 7.63 3.80 -8.66
N SER A 87 8.79 4.01 -9.27
CA SER A 87 9.53 5.26 -9.08
C SER A 87 10.25 5.72 -10.33
N GLU A 88 10.53 7.01 -10.40
CA GLU A 88 11.38 7.62 -11.43
C GLU A 88 11.00 7.17 -12.85
N THR A 89 9.71 7.24 -13.18
CA THR A 89 9.25 6.86 -14.52
C THR A 89 8.15 7.77 -15.06
N LYS A 90 8.32 8.19 -16.30
CA LYS A 90 7.30 8.87 -17.10
C LYS A 90 6.81 8.02 -18.27
N THR A 91 7.41 6.85 -18.43
CA THR A 91 6.99 5.87 -19.44
C THR A 91 5.60 5.33 -19.08
N PRO A 92 4.68 5.32 -20.04
CA PRO A 92 3.33 4.84 -19.79
C PRO A 92 3.32 3.39 -19.29
N GLY A 93 2.53 3.16 -18.26
CA GLY A 93 2.33 1.81 -17.71
C GLY A 93 0.86 1.49 -17.49
N ARG A 94 0.55 0.21 -17.41
CA ARG A 94 -0.78 -0.31 -17.13
C ARG A 94 -0.70 -1.49 -16.17
N ILE A 95 -1.60 -1.46 -15.20
CA ILE A 95 -1.80 -2.60 -14.29
C ILE A 95 -3.24 -3.08 -14.48
N TYR A 96 -3.39 -4.39 -14.66
CA TYR A 96 -4.69 -5.06 -14.73
C TYR A 96 -4.71 -6.19 -13.70
N ALA A 97 -5.62 -6.11 -12.74
CA ALA A 97 -5.76 -7.11 -11.68
C ALA A 97 -4.47 -7.36 -10.89
N MET A 98 -4.23 -6.53 -9.90
CA MET A 98 -3.12 -6.74 -8.97
C MET A 98 -3.63 -6.71 -7.54
N SER A 99 -3.21 -7.67 -6.72
CA SER A 99 -3.47 -7.73 -5.29
C SER A 99 -2.18 -7.59 -4.50
N LEU A 100 -2.21 -6.72 -3.50
CA LEU A 100 -1.11 -6.44 -2.60
C LEU A 100 -1.55 -6.71 -1.17
N GLU A 101 -0.85 -7.62 -0.51
CA GLU A 101 -1.25 -8.10 0.81
C GLU A 101 -0.03 -8.33 1.71
N HIS A 102 -0.17 -7.96 2.97
CA HIS A 102 0.79 -8.26 4.03
C HIS A 102 2.17 -7.62 3.82
N HIS A 103 2.19 -6.34 3.53
CA HIS A 103 3.43 -5.57 3.50
C HIS A 103 3.54 -4.67 4.73
N VAL A 104 4.77 -4.35 5.10
CA VAL A 104 5.05 -3.86 6.46
C VAL A 104 4.79 -2.36 6.61
N ARG A 105 4.96 -1.57 5.54
CA ARG A 105 4.82 -0.11 5.60
C ARG A 105 3.79 0.44 4.65
N THR A 106 3.78 -0.05 3.44
CA THR A 106 2.79 0.33 2.42
C THR A 106 2.51 -0.87 1.53
N GLU A 107 1.26 -1.01 1.10
CA GLU A 107 0.98 -2.00 0.08
C GLU A 107 1.53 -1.54 -1.27
N ALA A 108 1.30 -0.29 -1.66
CA ALA A 108 1.89 0.30 -2.85
C ALA A 108 2.51 1.66 -2.58
N ARG A 109 3.56 1.96 -3.35
CA ARG A 109 4.22 3.26 -3.32
C ARG A 109 4.50 3.76 -4.73
N PHE A 110 4.19 5.04 -4.97
CA PHE A 110 4.42 5.73 -6.24
C PHE A 110 5.21 7.01 -5.96
N HIS A 111 6.37 7.14 -6.57
CA HIS A 111 7.19 8.33 -6.42
C HIS A 111 7.74 8.81 -7.75
N ASN A 112 7.47 10.06 -8.12
CA ASN A 112 7.89 10.63 -9.40
C ASN A 112 7.45 9.77 -10.61
N VAL A 113 6.14 9.49 -10.66
CA VAL A 113 5.53 8.59 -11.66
C VAL A 113 4.53 9.35 -12.52
N ALA A 114 4.53 9.10 -13.82
CA ALA A 114 3.57 9.71 -14.71
C ALA A 114 2.99 8.74 -15.74
N ASN A 115 1.75 9.02 -16.18
CA ASN A 115 1.09 8.37 -17.32
C ASN A 115 0.75 6.88 -17.06
N TRP A 116 0.28 6.55 -15.89
CA TRP A 116 -0.12 5.19 -15.55
C TRP A 116 -1.64 5.04 -15.45
N LYS A 117 -2.12 3.85 -15.88
CA LYS A 117 -3.51 3.43 -15.71
C LYS A 117 -3.57 2.13 -14.95
N ILE A 118 -4.36 2.09 -13.89
CA ILE A 118 -4.41 0.99 -12.94
C ILE A 118 -5.87 0.55 -12.78
N TYR A 119 -6.12 -0.71 -13.06
CA TYR A 119 -7.46 -1.29 -13.07
C TYR A 119 -7.52 -2.54 -12.18
N ALA A 120 -8.58 -2.66 -11.39
CA ALA A 120 -8.79 -3.77 -10.48
C ALA A 120 -7.60 -3.97 -9.53
N PHE A 121 -7.40 -2.99 -8.65
CA PHE A 121 -6.29 -2.97 -7.72
C PHE A 121 -6.78 -3.19 -6.30
N GLN A 122 -6.33 -4.25 -5.66
CA GLN A 122 -6.67 -4.60 -4.28
C GLN A 122 -5.50 -4.28 -3.35
N PHE A 123 -5.85 -3.75 -2.21
CA PHE A 123 -4.97 -3.55 -1.06
C PHE A 123 -5.60 -4.27 0.13
N GLU A 124 -4.86 -5.16 0.76
CA GLU A 124 -5.31 -5.85 1.95
C GLU A 124 -4.34 -5.63 3.10
N GLU A 125 -4.83 -5.00 4.15
CA GLU A 125 -4.10 -4.79 5.38
C GLU A 125 -4.54 -5.80 6.43
N GLU A 126 -3.61 -6.53 6.99
CA GLU A 126 -3.85 -7.49 8.09
C GLU A 126 -3.20 -7.06 9.40
N GLY A 127 -3.63 -7.68 10.48
CA GLY A 127 -3.19 -7.34 11.83
C GLY A 127 -1.72 -7.65 12.15
N ARG A 128 -1.00 -8.30 11.25
CA ARG A 128 0.41 -8.64 11.44
C ARG A 128 1.37 -7.60 10.90
N GLU A 129 0.93 -6.82 9.94
CA GLU A 129 1.70 -5.74 9.35
C GLU A 129 1.75 -4.52 10.27
N GLY A 130 0.82 -4.45 11.17
CA GLY A 130 0.71 -3.38 12.15
C GLY A 130 -0.24 -2.26 11.73
N PRO A 131 -0.57 -1.37 12.68
CA PRO A 131 -1.60 -0.37 12.49
C PRO A 131 -1.21 0.77 11.53
N ASP A 132 0.06 0.89 11.25
CA ASP A 132 0.62 2.03 10.51
C ASP A 132 0.99 1.69 9.06
N CYS A 133 0.64 0.51 8.59
CA CYS A 133 0.76 0.17 7.18
C CYS A 133 -0.25 0.99 6.37
N TYR A 134 0.22 1.79 5.43
CA TYR A 134 -0.65 2.52 4.51
C TYR A 134 -0.93 1.69 3.27
N MET A 135 -2.15 1.78 2.75
CA MET A 135 -2.48 1.09 1.51
C MET A 135 -1.73 1.65 0.32
N ALA A 136 -1.64 2.97 0.22
CA ALA A 136 -0.75 3.55 -0.78
C ALA A 136 -0.19 4.91 -0.39
N GLU A 137 0.97 5.20 -0.94
CA GLU A 137 1.60 6.52 -0.93
C GLU A 137 1.86 6.97 -2.36
N MET A 138 1.49 8.22 -2.65
CA MET A 138 1.73 8.85 -3.95
C MET A 138 2.41 10.19 -3.75
N SER A 139 3.60 10.36 -4.28
CA SER A 139 4.34 11.63 -4.20
C SER A 139 4.92 12.03 -5.55
N ASN A 140 4.79 13.31 -5.89
CA ASN A 140 5.29 13.87 -7.14
C ASN A 140 4.80 13.09 -8.38
N CYS A 141 3.52 12.70 -8.38
CA CYS A 141 2.93 11.91 -9.45
C CYS A 141 2.00 12.76 -10.32
N GLN A 142 1.86 12.34 -11.59
CA GLN A 142 0.95 13.04 -12.50
C GLN A 142 0.30 12.11 -13.53
N ASN A 143 -0.90 12.46 -13.97
CA ASN A 143 -1.62 11.71 -15.00
C ASN A 143 -1.78 10.22 -14.65
N ILE A 144 -2.28 9.94 -13.47
CA ILE A 144 -2.54 8.57 -13.02
C ILE A 144 -4.04 8.38 -12.87
N GLU A 145 -4.56 7.31 -13.46
CA GLU A 145 -5.94 6.90 -13.32
C GLU A 145 -6.01 5.54 -12.62
N MET A 146 -6.79 5.46 -11.55
CA MET A 146 -7.08 4.23 -10.82
C MET A 146 -8.58 3.93 -10.88
N VAL A 147 -8.94 2.74 -11.32
CA VAL A 147 -10.32 2.31 -11.50
C VAL A 147 -10.56 0.96 -10.83
N ASN A 148 -11.67 0.81 -10.11
CA ASN A 148 -12.00 -0.37 -9.34
C ASN A 148 -10.89 -0.70 -8.33
N VAL A 149 -10.71 0.17 -7.37
CA VAL A 149 -9.75 0.00 -6.29
C VAL A 149 -10.46 -0.52 -5.04
N TRP A 150 -9.94 -1.58 -4.47
CA TRP A 150 -10.41 -2.17 -3.23
C TRP A 150 -9.42 -1.92 -2.12
N MET A 151 -9.86 -1.21 -1.11
CA MET A 151 -9.14 -1.03 0.14
C MET A 151 -9.78 -1.93 1.18
N TYR A 152 -9.11 -3.04 1.50
CA TYR A 152 -9.63 -4.05 2.38
C TYR A 152 -8.80 -4.15 3.65
N ARG A 153 -9.48 -4.25 4.78
CA ARG A 153 -8.82 -4.32 6.08
C ARG A 153 -9.34 -5.48 6.88
N VAL A 154 -8.45 -6.43 7.18
CA VAL A 154 -8.72 -7.65 7.97
C VAL A 154 -8.03 -7.58 9.32
N ILE A 155 -8.33 -6.56 10.09
CA ILE A 155 -7.77 -6.38 11.42
C ILE A 155 -8.81 -6.74 12.45
N ARG A 156 -8.50 -7.70 13.30
CA ARG A 156 -9.43 -8.21 14.32
C ARG A 156 -9.38 -7.45 15.64
N ALA A 157 -8.52 -6.47 15.77
CA ALA A 157 -8.45 -5.60 16.93
C ALA A 157 -9.03 -4.23 16.60
N PHE A 158 -9.58 -3.53 17.59
CA PHE A 158 -10.03 -2.15 17.38
C PHE A 158 -8.83 -1.24 17.20
N MET A 159 -8.47 -1.00 15.97
CA MET A 159 -7.36 -0.13 15.59
C MET A 159 -7.80 0.76 14.44
N PRO A 160 -8.39 1.92 14.76
CA PRO A 160 -8.84 2.86 13.74
C PRO A 160 -7.65 3.29 12.88
N LYS A 161 -7.83 3.19 11.58
CA LYS A 161 -6.88 3.74 10.64
C LYS A 161 -7.43 5.02 10.06
N ARG A 162 -6.69 6.11 10.25
CA ARG A 162 -7.16 7.39 9.74
C ARG A 162 -7.07 7.48 8.24
N ILE A 163 -5.98 7.05 7.63
CA ILE A 163 -5.67 7.32 6.23
C ILE A 163 -5.35 6.01 5.51
N GLY A 164 -6.02 5.77 4.38
CA GLY A 164 -5.69 4.69 3.44
C GLY A 164 -4.60 5.12 2.45
N PHE A 165 -4.92 6.06 1.56
CA PHE A 165 -3.99 6.66 0.61
C PHE A 165 -3.49 8.01 1.10
N ARG A 166 -2.17 8.22 1.09
CA ARG A 166 -1.54 9.52 1.29
C ARG A 166 -1.06 10.06 -0.05
N ILE A 167 -1.45 11.30 -0.38
CA ILE A 167 -1.12 11.93 -1.66
C ILE A 167 -0.52 13.30 -1.40
N TRP A 168 0.65 13.57 -1.96
CA TRP A 168 1.24 14.91 -1.94
C TRP A 168 2.04 15.20 -3.20
N ASP A 169 2.10 16.48 -3.58
CA ASP A 169 2.78 16.96 -4.78
C ASP A 169 2.34 16.25 -6.07
N CYS A 170 1.07 15.87 -6.13
CA CYS A 170 0.50 15.15 -7.25
C CYS A 170 -0.43 16.05 -8.07
N LYS A 171 -0.51 15.75 -9.38
CA LYS A 171 -1.35 16.49 -10.32
C LYS A 171 -2.09 15.53 -11.24
N ASN A 172 -3.37 15.82 -11.50
CA ASN A 172 -4.21 15.02 -12.39
C ASN A 172 -4.23 13.52 -12.02
N ILE A 173 -4.55 13.23 -10.76
CA ILE A 173 -4.78 11.88 -10.27
C ILE A 173 -6.29 11.64 -10.22
N THR A 174 -6.76 10.63 -10.90
CA THR A 174 -8.19 10.29 -10.96
C THR A 174 -8.43 8.94 -10.31
N PHE A 175 -9.37 8.89 -9.39
CA PHE A 175 -9.90 7.68 -8.80
C PHE A 175 -11.34 7.49 -9.24
N ARG A 176 -11.68 6.28 -9.66
CA ARG A 176 -13.06 5.89 -10.01
C ARG A 176 -13.41 4.57 -9.38
N ASN A 177 -14.63 4.46 -8.86
CA ASN A 177 -15.14 3.25 -8.28
C ASN A 177 -14.19 2.68 -7.20
N MET A 178 -13.97 3.50 -6.18
CA MET A 178 -13.20 3.10 -5.00
C MET A 178 -14.11 2.37 -4.03
N HIS A 179 -13.60 1.30 -3.44
CA HIS A 179 -14.28 0.55 -2.40
C HIS A 179 -13.44 0.57 -1.13
N ASN A 180 -14.09 0.82 -0.03
CA ASN A 180 -13.49 0.78 1.29
C ASN A 180 -14.26 -0.23 2.14
N TYR A 181 -13.60 -1.31 2.53
CA TYR A 181 -14.22 -2.38 3.27
C TYR A 181 -13.37 -2.80 4.46
N THR A 182 -14.01 -3.00 5.59
CA THR A 182 -13.39 -3.57 6.79
C THR A 182 -14.20 -4.76 7.27
N GLN A 183 -13.54 -5.83 7.61
CA GLN A 183 -14.23 -7.04 8.06
C GLN A 183 -14.80 -6.89 9.46
N ILE A 184 -14.12 -6.16 10.31
CA ILE A 184 -14.55 -5.83 11.66
C ILE A 184 -14.18 -4.36 11.89
N LEU A 185 -15.05 -3.58 12.49
CA LEU A 185 -14.65 -2.25 12.97
C LEU A 185 -13.25 -2.32 13.57
N PRO A 186 -12.32 -1.57 13.14
CA PRO A 186 -12.32 -0.15 12.77
C PRO A 186 -12.24 0.13 11.28
N VAL A 187 -12.92 1.16 10.88
CA VAL A 187 -12.94 1.68 9.53
C VAL A 187 -11.69 2.46 9.17
N ILE A 188 -11.43 2.61 7.89
CA ILE A 188 -10.52 3.64 7.38
C ILE A 188 -11.32 4.94 7.34
N GLU A 189 -10.92 5.89 8.16
CA GLU A 189 -11.65 7.17 8.30
C GLU A 189 -11.54 8.00 7.03
N PHE A 190 -10.33 8.14 6.51
CA PHE A 190 -10.03 8.88 5.29
C PHE A 190 -9.40 7.93 4.26
N PRO A 191 -10.21 7.31 3.40
CA PRO A 191 -9.68 6.48 2.33
C PRO A 191 -8.61 7.16 1.48
N ILE A 192 -8.75 8.45 1.24
CA ILE A 192 -7.76 9.27 0.55
C ILE A 192 -7.55 10.55 1.35
N TYR A 193 -6.29 10.98 1.46
CA TYR A 193 -5.93 12.23 2.09
C TYR A 193 -4.91 13.01 1.26
N ASP A 194 -5.29 14.22 0.85
CA ASP A 194 -4.38 15.17 0.23
C ASP A 194 -3.56 15.87 1.31
N MET A 195 -2.29 15.52 1.39
CA MET A 195 -1.37 15.99 2.43
C MET A 195 -1.02 17.47 2.28
N ASN A 196 -1.02 18.00 1.06
CA ASN A 196 -0.71 19.40 0.80
C ASN A 196 -1.85 20.31 1.24
N LYS A 197 -3.06 19.94 0.85
CA LYS A 197 -4.26 20.72 1.15
C LYS A 197 -4.85 20.40 2.52
N LYS A 198 -4.33 19.35 3.19
CA LYS A 198 -4.91 18.79 4.42
C LYS A 198 -6.38 18.43 4.25
N LEU A 199 -6.71 17.89 3.08
CA LEU A 199 -8.07 17.59 2.67
C LEU A 199 -8.35 16.09 2.73
N PRO A 200 -9.24 15.64 3.63
CA PRO A 200 -9.73 14.27 3.63
C PRO A 200 -10.77 14.07 2.54
N VAL A 201 -10.81 12.85 2.00
CA VAL A 201 -11.89 12.35 1.17
C VAL A 201 -12.52 11.18 1.90
N TYR A 202 -13.81 11.21 2.12
CA TYR A 202 -14.56 10.19 2.83
C TYR A 202 -15.13 9.13 1.89
N SER A 203 -15.47 7.98 2.41
CA SER A 203 -16.01 6.86 1.62
C SER A 203 -17.28 7.22 0.86
N TRP A 204 -18.09 8.11 1.37
CA TRP A 204 -19.35 8.55 0.72
C TRP A 204 -19.11 9.56 -0.43
N ASP A 205 -17.88 10.05 -0.60
CA ASP A 205 -17.50 10.94 -1.69
C ASP A 205 -17.12 10.19 -2.98
N PHE A 206 -17.13 8.86 -2.95
CA PHE A 206 -16.55 7.98 -3.97
C PHE A 206 -17.39 7.75 -5.22
N ALA A 207 -17.88 8.77 -5.87
CA ALA A 207 -18.32 8.59 -7.27
C ALA A 207 -17.15 8.74 -8.24
N ARG A 208 -16.45 9.84 -8.14
CA ARG A 208 -15.25 10.14 -8.90
C ARG A 208 -14.46 11.23 -8.18
N LEU A 209 -13.17 11.02 -8.03
CA LEU A 209 -12.26 12.02 -7.51
C LEU A 209 -11.13 12.28 -8.52
N THR A 210 -10.85 13.53 -8.79
CA THR A 210 -9.68 13.95 -9.56
C THR A 210 -8.88 14.98 -8.77
N VAL A 211 -7.64 14.68 -8.49
CA VAL A 211 -6.69 15.61 -7.85
C VAL A 211 -6.01 16.41 -8.95
N LEU A 212 -6.36 17.68 -9.08
CA LEU A 212 -5.87 18.54 -10.16
C LEU A 212 -4.45 19.06 -9.91
N GLY A 213 -4.01 19.05 -8.68
CA GLY A 213 -2.75 19.69 -8.29
C GLY A 213 -2.93 21.18 -8.01
N SER A 214 -1.94 21.77 -7.37
CA SER A 214 -1.83 23.22 -7.24
C SER A 214 -1.11 23.78 -8.47
N GLU A 215 -1.64 24.78 -9.10
CA GLU A 215 -0.81 25.63 -9.95
C GLU A 215 0.21 26.30 -9.02
N LYS A 216 1.48 26.17 -9.34
CA LYS A 216 2.51 26.94 -8.64
C LYS A 216 2.28 28.39 -9.06
N SER A 217 1.77 29.22 -8.14
CA SER A 217 1.76 30.67 -8.28
C SER A 217 3.18 31.22 -8.32
#